data_4ed35eeb8cd9737b31e374b04de11abd
#
_entry.id   4ed35eeb8cd9737b31e374b04de11abd
#
_cell.length_a   1.000
_cell.length_b   1.000
_cell.length_c   1.000
_cell.angle_alpha   90.00
_cell.angle_beta   90.00
_cell.angle_gamma   90.00
#
_symmetry.space_group_name_H-M   'P 1'
#
loop_
_entity.id
_entity.type
_entity.pdbx_description
1 polymer ?
#
loop_
_entity_poly.entity_id
_entity_poly.type
_entity_poly.pdbx_seq_one_letter_code
_entity_poly.pdbx_strand_id
1 'polypeptide(L)'
;MSVFQTGKVQLSSSNPVATTGGDTSTFTQVVFPSAFPDGSSVIVIPFVQTFNGPDTPGLRIADVTTVGFKIRINELHANGKVTSDGTHTTETVGWIASTV
;
A
#
# COMPACT_ATOMS: atom_id res chain seq x y z
N MET A 1 -17.90 -18.67 1.87
CA MET A 1 -17.22 -18.28 3.12
C MET A 1 -16.10 -17.34 2.79
N SER A 2 -16.04 -16.19 3.45
CA SER A 2 -14.92 -15.25 3.30
C SER A 2 -13.72 -15.75 4.08
N VAL A 3 -12.55 -15.61 3.47
CA VAL A 3 -11.28 -15.92 4.11
C VAL A 3 -10.47 -14.62 4.16
N PHE A 4 -9.83 -14.36 5.27
CA PHE A 4 -8.98 -13.17 5.38
C PHE A 4 -7.60 -13.53 5.93
N GLN A 5 -6.61 -12.70 5.59
CA GLN A 5 -5.23 -12.78 6.06
C GLN A 5 -4.76 -11.39 6.45
N THR A 6 -3.78 -11.33 7.32
CA THR A 6 -3.20 -10.07 7.76
C THR A 6 -1.68 -10.14 7.68
N GLY A 7 -1.06 -8.98 7.62
CA GLY A 7 0.38 -8.88 7.65
C GLY A 7 0.86 -7.46 7.90
N LYS A 8 2.16 -7.32 7.94
CA LYS A 8 2.83 -6.03 8.09
C LYS A 8 3.96 -5.94 7.08
N VAL A 9 4.25 -4.72 6.65
CA VAL A 9 5.39 -4.42 5.78
C VAL A 9 5.92 -3.05 6.16
N GLN A 10 7.24 -2.88 6.11
CA GLN A 10 7.85 -1.58 6.27
C GLN A 10 8.01 -0.93 4.91
N LEU A 11 7.55 0.30 4.80
CA LEU A 11 7.58 1.05 3.56
C LEU A 11 8.25 2.39 3.76
N SER A 12 9.03 2.79 2.79
CA SER A 12 9.57 4.13 2.65
C SER A 12 9.60 4.49 1.18
N SER A 13 9.75 5.77 0.88
CA SER A 13 9.90 6.20 -0.49
C SER A 13 10.85 7.38 -0.56
N SER A 14 11.76 7.33 -1.53
CA SER A 14 12.66 8.43 -1.86
C SER A 14 12.33 9.04 -3.23
N ASN A 15 11.26 8.61 -3.86
CA ASN A 15 10.85 9.11 -5.17
C ASN A 15 10.07 10.41 -4.99
N PRO A 16 10.61 11.56 -5.43
CA PRO A 16 10.04 12.86 -5.09
C PRO A 16 8.78 13.22 -5.86
N VAL A 17 8.40 12.45 -6.87
CA VAL A 17 7.29 12.79 -7.75
C VAL A 17 6.23 11.70 -7.71
N ALA A 18 4.97 12.11 -7.62
CA ALA A 18 3.85 11.20 -7.83
C ALA A 18 3.92 10.67 -9.27
N THR A 19 3.82 9.37 -9.41
CA THR A 19 3.98 8.72 -10.69
C THR A 19 2.70 8.77 -11.51
N THR A 20 2.84 8.46 -12.78
CA THR A 20 1.71 8.31 -13.67
C THR A 20 0.81 7.18 -13.19
N GLY A 21 -0.50 7.38 -13.23
CA GLY A 21 -1.46 6.34 -12.87
C GLY A 21 -1.20 5.07 -13.68
N GLY A 22 -1.19 3.95 -13.00
CA GLY A 22 -0.89 2.64 -13.57
C GLY A 22 0.58 2.26 -13.60
N ASP A 23 1.49 3.20 -13.35
CA ASP A 23 2.91 2.89 -13.27
C ASP A 23 3.25 2.38 -11.87
N THR A 24 3.53 1.08 -11.75
CA THR A 24 3.83 0.42 -10.48
C THR A 24 5.32 0.13 -10.29
N SER A 25 6.19 0.74 -11.08
CA SER A 25 7.62 0.43 -11.08
C SER A 25 8.31 0.71 -9.74
N THR A 26 7.76 1.61 -8.92
CA THR A 26 8.30 1.95 -7.60
C THR A 26 7.54 1.32 -6.43
N PHE A 27 6.60 0.45 -6.72
CA PHE A 27 5.81 -0.23 -5.71
C PHE A 27 6.56 -1.42 -5.12
N THR A 28 6.24 -1.77 -3.88
CA THR A 28 6.75 -2.96 -3.22
C THR A 28 5.76 -4.10 -3.41
N GLN A 29 6.27 -5.28 -3.79
CA GLN A 29 5.46 -6.48 -3.91
C GLN A 29 5.28 -7.11 -2.52
N VAL A 30 4.03 -7.38 -2.15
CA VAL A 30 3.68 -8.14 -0.95
C VAL A 30 3.05 -9.46 -1.38
N VAL A 31 3.58 -10.55 -0.85
CA VAL A 31 3.05 -11.90 -1.12
C VAL A 31 2.27 -12.35 0.11
N PHE A 32 1.05 -12.85 -0.10
CA PHE A 32 0.25 -13.36 1.01
C PHE A 32 0.91 -14.58 1.66
N PRO A 33 0.74 -14.75 2.99
CA PRO A 33 1.23 -15.97 3.66
C PRO A 33 0.73 -17.26 3.02
N SER A 34 -0.47 -17.24 2.48
CA SER A 34 -1.08 -18.34 1.75
C SER A 34 -1.90 -17.80 0.61
N ALA A 35 -1.79 -18.39 -0.57
CA ALA A 35 -2.60 -17.96 -1.70
C ALA A 35 -4.08 -18.17 -1.40
N PHE A 36 -4.92 -17.21 -1.81
CA PHE A 36 -6.36 -17.40 -1.79
C PHE A 36 -6.76 -18.40 -2.89
N PRO A 37 -7.93 -19.02 -2.78
CA PRO A 37 -8.38 -19.96 -3.82
C PRO A 37 -8.42 -19.32 -5.21
N ASP A 38 -8.06 -20.07 -6.23
CA ASP A 38 -8.12 -19.61 -7.62
C ASP A 38 -9.52 -19.11 -7.94
N GLY A 39 -9.57 -18.01 -8.69
CA GLY A 39 -10.83 -17.39 -9.06
C GLY A 39 -11.44 -16.50 -7.99
N SER A 40 -10.86 -16.44 -6.79
CA SER A 40 -11.33 -15.52 -5.75
C SER A 40 -11.16 -14.07 -6.15
N SER A 41 -12.11 -13.24 -5.77
CA SER A 41 -11.98 -11.79 -5.79
C SER A 41 -11.41 -11.36 -4.44
N VAL A 42 -10.33 -10.60 -4.45
CA VAL A 42 -9.61 -10.21 -3.23
C VAL A 42 -9.56 -8.69 -3.13
N ILE A 43 -9.82 -8.20 -1.93
CA ILE A 43 -9.59 -6.79 -1.59
C ILE A 43 -8.51 -6.69 -0.52
N VAL A 44 -7.80 -5.55 -0.50
CA VAL A 44 -6.76 -5.27 0.50
C VAL A 44 -7.05 -3.93 1.13
N ILE A 45 -7.00 -3.87 2.47
CA ILE A 45 -7.14 -2.64 3.24
C ILE A 45 -5.82 -2.42 3.98
N PRO A 46 -5.00 -1.45 3.57
CA PRO A 46 -3.76 -1.12 4.26
C PRO A 46 -3.98 0.04 5.22
N PHE A 47 -3.21 0.07 6.30
CA PHE A 47 -3.22 1.18 7.22
C PHE A 47 -1.86 1.36 7.90
N VAL A 48 -1.40 2.60 8.03
CA VAL A 48 -0.14 2.90 8.71
C VAL A 48 -0.27 2.67 10.21
N GLN A 49 0.71 2.01 10.80
CA GLN A 49 0.71 1.62 12.21
C GLN A 49 1.62 2.47 13.07
N THR A 50 2.50 3.27 12.46
CA THR A 50 3.51 4.08 13.14
C THR A 50 3.35 5.55 12.79
N PHE A 51 4.00 6.40 13.56
CA PHE A 51 4.00 7.84 13.34
C PHE A 51 5.46 8.33 13.40
N ASN A 52 6.18 8.15 12.29
CA ASN A 52 7.61 8.46 12.23
C ASN A 52 7.91 9.76 11.49
N GLY A 53 7.02 10.21 10.64
CA GLY A 53 7.18 11.46 9.91
C GLY A 53 6.08 12.45 10.25
N PRO A 54 6.32 13.75 10.04
CA PRO A 54 5.34 14.79 10.36
C PRO A 54 4.21 14.88 9.35
N ASP A 55 4.46 14.45 8.12
CA ASP A 55 3.48 14.58 7.04
C ASP A 55 2.57 13.34 6.98
N THR A 56 1.34 13.57 6.51
CA THR A 56 0.37 12.49 6.38
C THR A 56 0.77 11.54 5.27
N PRO A 57 0.97 10.25 5.57
CA PRO A 57 1.27 9.28 4.53
C PRO A 57 0.04 8.96 3.69
N GLY A 58 0.27 8.74 2.41
CA GLY A 58 -0.70 8.15 1.51
C GLY A 58 -0.29 6.74 1.17
N LEU A 59 -1.26 5.88 0.94
CA LEU A 59 -1.02 4.50 0.53
C LEU A 59 -1.75 4.23 -0.78
N ARG A 60 -1.07 3.55 -1.69
CA ARG A 60 -1.66 3.12 -2.95
C ARG A 60 -1.45 1.63 -3.11
N ILE A 61 -2.52 0.97 -3.52
CA ILE A 61 -2.55 -0.47 -3.77
C ILE A 61 -2.71 -0.69 -5.27
N ALA A 62 -2.03 -1.68 -5.81
CA ALA A 62 -2.15 -2.07 -7.21
C ALA A 62 -2.00 -3.58 -7.35
N ASP A 63 -2.48 -4.09 -8.47
CA ASP A 63 -2.28 -5.48 -8.90
C ASP A 63 -2.64 -6.49 -7.82
N VAL A 64 -3.82 -6.34 -7.22
CA VAL A 64 -4.33 -7.29 -6.23
C VAL A 64 -4.72 -8.59 -6.94
N THR A 65 -4.12 -9.69 -6.50
CA THR A 65 -4.37 -11.03 -7.03
C THR A 65 -4.62 -12.00 -5.88
N THR A 66 -4.81 -13.26 -6.17
CA THR A 66 -4.95 -14.31 -5.15
C THR A 66 -3.63 -14.61 -4.43
N VAL A 67 -2.50 -14.15 -4.95
CA VAL A 67 -1.16 -14.42 -4.38
C VAL A 67 -0.57 -13.23 -3.66
N GLY A 68 -0.98 -12.01 -3.94
CA GLY A 68 -0.39 -10.83 -3.33
C GLY A 68 -0.88 -9.54 -3.95
N PHE A 69 -0.18 -8.47 -3.64
CA PHE A 69 -0.50 -7.14 -4.14
C PHE A 69 0.75 -6.28 -4.15
N LYS A 70 0.64 -5.14 -4.79
CA LYS A 70 1.69 -4.11 -4.78
C LYS A 70 1.24 -2.93 -3.97
N ILE A 71 2.17 -2.32 -3.22
CA ILE A 71 1.88 -1.20 -2.35
C ILE A 71 2.98 -0.17 -2.41
N ARG A 72 2.60 1.09 -2.27
CA ARG A 72 3.51 2.21 -2.18
C ARG A 72 3.06 3.17 -1.10
N ILE A 73 4.03 3.79 -0.40
CA ILE A 73 3.79 4.90 0.50
C ILE A 73 4.23 6.21 -0.16
N ASN A 74 3.46 7.25 0.04
CA ASN A 74 3.80 8.62 -0.36
C ASN A 74 3.29 9.59 0.70
N GLU A 75 3.32 10.89 0.41
CA GLU A 75 2.80 11.91 1.33
C GLU A 75 1.69 12.71 0.68
N LEU A 76 0.78 13.18 1.53
CA LEU A 76 -0.23 14.16 1.15
C LEU A 76 0.14 15.49 1.77
N HIS A 77 0.34 16.49 0.93
CA HIS A 77 0.63 17.84 1.38
C HIS A 77 -0.61 18.72 1.21
N ALA A 78 -0.95 19.43 2.27
CA ALA A 78 -1.99 20.46 2.21
C ALA A 78 -1.30 21.81 2.44
N ASN A 79 -1.16 22.59 1.39
CA ASN A 79 -0.50 23.88 1.45
C ASN A 79 -1.29 24.86 0.59
N GLY A 80 -2.56 25.07 0.97
CA GLY A 80 -3.51 25.74 0.11
C GLY A 80 -3.90 24.91 -1.12
N LYS A 81 -3.16 23.84 -1.37
CA LYS A 81 -3.40 22.84 -2.42
C LYS A 81 -3.10 21.48 -1.85
N VAL A 82 -3.84 20.47 -2.30
CA VAL A 82 -3.52 19.08 -1.99
C VAL A 82 -2.61 18.57 -3.09
N THR A 83 -1.39 18.20 -2.72
CA THR A 83 -0.42 17.61 -3.65
C THR A 83 0.07 16.29 -3.08
N SER A 84 0.45 15.39 -3.97
CA SER A 84 1.09 14.16 -3.57
C SER A 84 2.60 14.30 -3.77
N ASP A 85 3.34 14.14 -2.69
CA ASP A 85 4.79 14.05 -2.72
C ASP A 85 5.16 12.57 -2.67
N GLY A 86 6.02 12.13 -3.57
CA GLY A 86 6.39 10.73 -3.66
C GLY A 86 7.32 10.22 -2.55
N THR A 87 7.70 11.07 -1.58
CA THR A 87 8.65 10.70 -0.53
C THR A 87 7.95 10.50 0.81
N HIS A 88 8.46 9.59 1.60
CA HIS A 88 8.06 9.43 2.99
C HIS A 88 9.11 8.62 3.75
N THR A 89 9.32 8.95 5.02
CA THR A 89 10.17 8.17 5.92
C THR A 89 9.57 6.79 6.16
N THR A 90 10.37 5.88 6.69
CA THR A 90 9.94 4.50 6.94
C THR A 90 8.82 4.44 7.96
N GLU A 91 7.74 3.78 7.58
CA GLU A 91 6.59 3.49 8.45
C GLU A 91 6.26 2.01 8.38
N THR A 92 5.71 1.48 9.47
CA THR A 92 5.13 0.13 9.45
C THR A 92 3.70 0.22 8.97
N VAL A 93 3.38 -0.55 7.95
CA VAL A 93 2.04 -0.61 7.36
C VAL A 93 1.45 -1.98 7.64
N GLY A 94 0.32 -2.01 8.32
CA GLY A 94 -0.48 -3.21 8.47
C GLY A 94 -1.48 -3.33 7.33
N TRP A 95 -1.84 -4.55 6.98
CA TRP A 95 -2.85 -4.77 5.94
C TRP A 95 -3.73 -5.96 6.30
N ILE A 96 -4.95 -5.90 5.79
CA ILE A 96 -5.91 -7.00 5.83
C ILE A 96 -6.33 -7.28 4.40
N ALA A 97 -6.25 -8.52 3.99
CA ALA A 97 -6.75 -8.98 2.69
C ALA A 97 -7.88 -9.96 2.91
N SER A 98 -8.93 -9.85 2.12
CA SER A 98 -10.11 -10.69 2.26
C SER A 98 -10.68 -11.06 0.89
N THR A 99 -11.24 -12.26 0.82
CA THR A 99 -12.11 -12.61 -0.31
C THR A 99 -13.44 -11.88 -0.17
N VAL A 100 -13.98 -11.56 -1.30
CA VAL A 100 -15.28 -10.88 -1.40
C VAL A 100 -16.40 -11.89 -1.62
#